data_0c11016100f98cc7adc6b06fc80958b9
#
_entry.id   0c11016100f98cc7adc6b06fc80958b9
#
_cell.length_a   1.000
_cell.length_b   1.000
_cell.length_c   1.000
_cell.angle_alpha   90.00
_cell.angle_beta   90.00
_cell.angle_gamma   90.00
#
_symmetry.space_group_name_H-M   'P 1'
#
loop_
_entity.id
_entity.type
_entity.pdbx_description
1 polymer ?
#
loop_
_entity_poly.entity_id
_entity_poly.type
_entity_poly.pdbx_seq_one_letter_code
_entity_poly.pdbx_strand_id
1 'polypeptide(L)'
;MEKRPRRTPAEKARAQYTNYAVKEPMELMEFLTAKMPDASRTKLKSLLSKRVVLVDNVITTQFNFPLKPGMKVQISKDKGRKEFNNRLLKIVYEDAYIIVVEKMQGLLSVNTERQKERTAYTILNEYVQRSGRQHRVYIVHRLDRDTSGLMMFAKDEKTQRTLRDNWHDIVTDRRYVAVVEGSMEKDYDTVVSWLTDKTLYVSSSGYDDGGSKSVSYTHLTLPTILLV
;
A
#
# COMPACT_ATOMS: atom_id res chain seq x y z
N MET A 1 -33.43 20.80 22.62
CA MET A 1 -32.65 20.46 21.40
C MET A 1 -31.97 19.12 21.65
N GLU A 2 -32.52 18.06 21.15
CA GLU A 2 -32.01 16.70 21.31
C GLU A 2 -30.77 16.52 20.43
N LYS A 3 -29.62 16.21 21.03
CA LYS A 3 -28.36 15.94 20.31
C LYS A 3 -28.49 14.60 19.58
N ARG A 4 -28.51 14.60 18.26
CA ARG A 4 -28.45 13.36 17.45
C ARG A 4 -27.28 12.47 17.93
N PRO A 5 -27.50 11.17 18.13
CA PRO A 5 -26.47 10.25 18.58
C PRO A 5 -25.27 10.25 17.61
N ARG A 6 -24.04 10.22 18.15
CA ARG A 6 -22.82 10.15 17.35
C ARG A 6 -22.75 8.79 16.65
N ARG A 7 -22.71 8.81 15.32
CA ARG A 7 -22.58 7.60 14.49
C ARG A 7 -21.31 6.83 14.85
N THR A 8 -21.40 5.51 14.92
CA THR A 8 -20.26 4.61 15.12
C THR A 8 -19.28 4.69 13.94
N PRO A 9 -18.01 4.27 14.10
CA PRO A 9 -17.06 4.20 12.98
C PRO A 9 -17.57 3.36 11.80
N ALA A 10 -18.29 2.27 12.05
CA ALA A 10 -18.89 1.42 11.02
C ALA A 10 -20.04 2.12 10.29
N GLU A 11 -20.89 2.88 10.99
CA GLU A 11 -21.95 3.69 10.38
C GLU A 11 -21.40 4.86 9.58
N LYS A 12 -20.29 5.47 10.03
CA LYS A 12 -19.59 6.53 9.27
C LYS A 12 -18.99 5.96 7.99
N ALA A 13 -18.38 4.77 8.03
CA ALA A 13 -17.84 4.10 6.86
C ALA A 13 -18.95 3.73 5.85
N ARG A 14 -20.11 3.23 6.33
CA ARG A 14 -21.29 2.95 5.48
C ARG A 14 -21.87 4.21 4.85
N ALA A 15 -21.83 5.36 5.54
CA ALA A 15 -22.32 6.62 5.02
C ALA A 15 -21.46 7.21 3.90
N GLN A 16 -20.21 6.77 3.77
CA GLN A 16 -19.23 7.27 2.80
C GLN A 16 -19.37 6.62 1.41
N TYR A 17 -20.00 5.44 1.32
CA TYR A 17 -20.17 4.69 0.09
C TYR A 17 -21.63 4.42 -0.21
N THR A 18 -22.00 4.42 -1.51
CA THR A 18 -23.20 3.77 -2.00
C THR A 18 -22.85 2.33 -2.34
N ASN A 19 -23.54 1.37 -1.75
CA ASN A 19 -23.24 -0.05 -1.86
C ASN A 19 -24.27 -0.75 -2.73
N TYR A 20 -23.82 -1.60 -3.63
CA TYR A 20 -24.66 -2.43 -4.50
C TYR A 20 -24.18 -3.88 -4.45
N ALA A 21 -25.10 -4.83 -4.29
CA ALA A 21 -24.81 -6.25 -4.42
C ALA A 21 -24.98 -6.71 -5.86
N VAL A 22 -24.04 -7.49 -6.36
CA VAL A 22 -24.09 -8.13 -7.67
C VAL A 22 -24.94 -9.41 -7.55
N LYS A 23 -26.00 -9.52 -8.36
CA LYS A 23 -26.92 -10.67 -8.39
C LYS A 23 -26.63 -11.63 -9.53
N GLU A 24 -26.17 -11.10 -10.66
CA GLU A 24 -25.93 -11.82 -11.91
C GLU A 24 -24.56 -11.49 -12.46
N PRO A 25 -23.90 -12.42 -13.20
CA PRO A 25 -22.61 -12.14 -13.80
C PRO A 25 -22.77 -11.12 -14.93
N MET A 26 -21.98 -10.04 -14.91
CA MET A 26 -21.94 -9.02 -15.94
C MET A 26 -20.66 -8.20 -15.87
N GLU A 27 -20.39 -7.36 -16.86
CA GLU A 27 -19.28 -6.42 -16.81
C GLU A 27 -19.58 -5.21 -15.89
N LEU A 28 -18.54 -4.66 -15.26
CA LEU A 28 -18.67 -3.54 -14.33
C LEU A 28 -19.35 -2.31 -14.97
N MET A 29 -19.04 -1.99 -16.24
CA MET A 29 -19.69 -0.86 -16.91
C MET A 29 -21.19 -1.08 -17.14
N GLU A 30 -21.57 -2.29 -17.51
CA GLU A 30 -22.97 -2.67 -17.69
C GLU A 30 -23.72 -2.58 -16.36
N PHE A 31 -23.11 -3.11 -15.30
CA PHE A 31 -23.64 -3.03 -13.94
C PHE A 31 -23.86 -1.57 -13.49
N LEU A 32 -22.85 -0.71 -13.68
CA LEU A 32 -22.95 0.70 -13.31
C LEU A 32 -24.05 1.41 -14.13
N THR A 33 -24.21 1.08 -15.40
CA THR A 33 -25.27 1.63 -16.25
C THR A 33 -26.64 1.23 -15.72
N ALA A 34 -26.82 -0.04 -15.36
CA ALA A 34 -28.08 -0.54 -14.81
C ALA A 34 -28.43 0.07 -13.44
N LYS A 35 -27.41 0.35 -12.59
CA LYS A 35 -27.61 0.91 -11.24
C LYS A 35 -27.70 2.43 -11.21
N MET A 36 -27.26 3.11 -12.26
CA MET A 36 -27.24 4.57 -12.38
C MET A 36 -27.81 5.01 -13.73
N PRO A 37 -29.10 4.77 -14.01
CA PRO A 37 -29.71 5.03 -15.33
C PRO A 37 -29.64 6.52 -15.73
N ASP A 38 -29.63 7.44 -14.74
CA ASP A 38 -29.53 8.88 -14.98
C ASP A 38 -28.08 9.35 -15.24
N ALA A 39 -27.10 8.46 -15.17
CA ALA A 39 -25.70 8.82 -15.40
C ALA A 39 -25.30 8.53 -16.85
N SER A 40 -24.82 9.56 -17.55
CA SER A 40 -24.25 9.36 -18.88
C SER A 40 -23.04 8.42 -18.86
N ARG A 41 -22.78 7.72 -19.96
CA ARG A 41 -21.63 6.82 -20.10
C ARG A 41 -20.29 7.53 -19.83
N THR A 42 -20.20 8.81 -20.19
CA THR A 42 -19.04 9.67 -19.89
C THR A 42 -18.89 9.88 -18.38
N LYS A 43 -19.98 10.09 -17.65
CA LYS A 43 -19.97 10.22 -16.19
C LYS A 43 -19.53 8.92 -15.52
N LEU A 44 -19.99 7.76 -15.98
CA LEU A 44 -19.58 6.45 -15.47
C LEU A 44 -18.09 6.19 -15.70
N LYS A 45 -17.57 6.49 -16.89
CA LYS A 45 -16.12 6.43 -17.17
C LYS A 45 -15.34 7.36 -16.26
N SER A 46 -15.85 8.56 -15.98
CA SER A 46 -15.23 9.51 -15.04
C SER A 46 -15.20 8.98 -13.60
N LEU A 47 -16.19 8.20 -13.16
CA LEU A 47 -16.13 7.55 -11.83
C LEU A 47 -15.01 6.53 -11.75
N LEU A 48 -14.83 5.71 -12.79
CA LEU A 48 -13.75 4.74 -12.86
C LEU A 48 -12.38 5.41 -12.89
N SER A 49 -12.19 6.42 -13.75
CA SER A 49 -10.92 7.17 -13.84
C SER A 49 -10.58 7.93 -12.57
N LYS A 50 -11.58 8.41 -11.82
CA LYS A 50 -11.43 9.07 -10.52
C LYS A 50 -11.19 8.08 -9.37
N ARG A 51 -11.13 6.78 -9.64
CA ARG A 51 -10.86 5.73 -8.65
C ARG A 51 -11.85 5.71 -7.47
N VAL A 52 -13.13 6.03 -7.74
CA VAL A 52 -14.19 6.07 -6.72
C VAL A 52 -15.06 4.81 -6.71
N VAL A 53 -14.82 3.89 -7.64
CA VAL A 53 -15.52 2.61 -7.73
C VAL A 53 -14.64 1.51 -7.14
N LEU A 54 -15.20 0.75 -6.19
CA LEU A 54 -14.55 -0.40 -5.57
C LEU A 54 -15.39 -1.66 -5.83
N VAL A 55 -14.74 -2.77 -6.07
CA VAL A 55 -15.33 -4.11 -6.11
C VAL A 55 -14.71 -4.91 -4.97
N ASP A 56 -15.51 -5.41 -4.05
CA ASP A 56 -15.07 -6.11 -2.83
C ASP A 56 -13.97 -5.34 -2.05
N ASN A 57 -14.15 -4.02 -1.90
CA ASN A 57 -13.25 -3.05 -1.28
C ASN A 57 -11.97 -2.73 -2.08
N VAL A 58 -11.78 -3.31 -3.27
CA VAL A 58 -10.62 -3.03 -4.16
C VAL A 58 -11.01 -1.97 -5.17
N ILE A 59 -10.20 -0.91 -5.29
CA ILE A 59 -10.42 0.14 -6.31
C ILE A 59 -10.28 -0.47 -7.69
N THR A 60 -11.35 -0.41 -8.48
CA THR A 60 -11.42 -0.99 -9.82
C THR A 60 -11.64 0.13 -10.84
N THR A 61 -10.73 0.26 -11.79
CA THR A 61 -10.80 1.25 -12.88
C THR A 61 -11.12 0.61 -14.23
N GLN A 62 -11.02 -0.70 -14.33
CA GLN A 62 -11.25 -1.47 -15.54
C GLN A 62 -12.76 -1.54 -15.82
N PHE A 63 -13.21 -0.98 -16.94
CA PHE A 63 -14.64 -0.88 -17.28
C PHE A 63 -15.29 -2.24 -17.59
N ASN A 64 -14.52 -3.18 -18.16
CA ASN A 64 -14.95 -4.55 -18.49
C ASN A 64 -14.52 -5.57 -17.40
N PHE A 65 -14.37 -5.13 -16.15
CA PHE A 65 -14.08 -6.03 -15.04
C PHE A 65 -15.24 -7.02 -14.85
N PRO A 66 -14.98 -8.34 -14.85
CA PRO A 66 -16.04 -9.34 -14.73
C PRO A 66 -16.54 -9.41 -13.29
N LEU A 67 -17.80 -9.07 -13.09
CA LEU A 67 -18.49 -9.21 -11.81
C LEU A 67 -19.14 -10.58 -11.70
N LYS A 68 -19.07 -11.18 -10.50
CA LYS A 68 -19.72 -12.45 -10.17
C LYS A 68 -20.81 -12.25 -9.12
N PRO A 69 -21.86 -13.07 -9.09
CA PRO A 69 -22.86 -13.05 -8.02
C PRO A 69 -22.20 -13.11 -6.64
N GLY A 70 -22.69 -12.31 -5.70
CA GLY A 70 -22.14 -12.18 -4.35
C GLY A 70 -21.09 -11.08 -4.18
N MET A 71 -20.48 -10.59 -5.25
CA MET A 71 -19.58 -9.45 -5.18
C MET A 71 -20.31 -8.16 -4.79
N LYS A 72 -19.59 -7.24 -4.16
CA LYS A 72 -20.09 -5.95 -3.71
C LYS A 72 -19.44 -4.82 -4.49
N VAL A 73 -20.22 -4.06 -5.22
CA VAL A 73 -19.77 -2.82 -5.86
C VAL A 73 -20.08 -1.64 -4.95
N GLN A 74 -19.09 -0.80 -4.70
CA GLN A 74 -19.18 0.38 -3.85
C GLN A 74 -18.78 1.62 -4.66
N ILE A 75 -19.55 2.67 -4.53
CA ILE A 75 -19.25 3.97 -5.15
C ILE A 75 -19.01 4.97 -4.03
N SER A 76 -17.82 5.55 -3.96
CA SER A 76 -17.51 6.59 -2.99
C SER A 76 -18.34 7.85 -3.29
N LYS A 77 -18.93 8.45 -2.25
CA LYS A 77 -19.62 9.74 -2.33
C LYS A 77 -18.65 10.91 -2.39
N ASP A 78 -17.39 10.69 -2.12
CA ASP A 78 -16.36 11.71 -2.31
C ASP A 78 -16.22 12.04 -3.80
N LYS A 79 -15.98 13.31 -4.12
CA LYS A 79 -15.92 13.82 -5.50
C LYS A 79 -14.73 13.28 -6.33
N GLY A 80 -14.22 12.14 -5.95
CA GLY A 80 -13.08 11.46 -6.55
C GLY A 80 -11.77 11.89 -5.92
N ARG A 81 -10.93 10.92 -5.55
CA ARG A 81 -9.56 11.21 -5.17
C ARG A 81 -8.86 11.77 -6.41
N LYS A 82 -8.29 12.97 -6.29
CA LYS A 82 -7.38 13.47 -7.32
C LYS A 82 -6.36 12.37 -7.58
N GLU A 83 -6.08 12.10 -8.83
CA GLU A 83 -5.10 11.10 -9.23
C GLU A 83 -3.81 11.29 -8.42
N PHE A 84 -3.34 10.19 -7.84
CA PHE A 84 -2.07 10.21 -7.13
C PHE A 84 -0.97 10.28 -8.18
N ASN A 85 -0.38 11.45 -8.32
CA ASN A 85 0.74 11.66 -9.24
C ASN A 85 1.95 12.11 -8.42
N ASN A 86 2.94 11.23 -8.31
CA ASN A 86 4.21 11.50 -7.68
C ASN A 86 5.31 10.76 -8.43
N ARG A 87 6.41 11.44 -8.73
CA ARG A 87 7.53 10.87 -9.50
C ARG A 87 8.27 9.77 -8.72
N LEU A 88 8.34 9.88 -7.40
CA LEU A 88 9.13 8.99 -6.53
C LEU A 88 8.29 7.93 -5.81
N LEU A 89 6.96 7.96 -5.99
CA LEU A 89 6.06 7.06 -5.30
C LEU A 89 4.83 6.76 -6.18
N LYS A 90 4.55 5.49 -6.41
CA LYS A 90 3.40 5.03 -7.21
C LYS A 90 2.51 4.12 -6.37
N ILE A 91 1.20 4.38 -6.32
CA ILE A 91 0.26 3.45 -5.69
C ILE A 91 0.04 2.25 -6.61
N VAL A 92 0.36 1.06 -6.11
CA VAL A 92 0.20 -0.23 -6.81
C VAL A 92 -1.10 -0.89 -6.42
N TYR A 93 -1.45 -0.81 -5.13
CA TYR A 93 -2.69 -1.38 -4.60
C TYR A 93 -3.26 -0.49 -3.50
N GLU A 94 -4.57 -0.38 -3.41
CA GLU A 94 -5.25 0.33 -2.33
C GLU A 94 -6.64 -0.26 -2.09
N ASP A 95 -6.92 -0.60 -0.83
CA ASP A 95 -8.24 -1.01 -0.37
C ASP A 95 -8.70 -0.18 0.85
N ALA A 96 -9.64 -0.71 1.63
CA ALA A 96 -10.13 -0.05 2.84
C ALA A 96 -9.12 -0.04 3.99
N TYR A 97 -8.15 -0.96 3.99
CA TYR A 97 -7.26 -1.26 5.12
C TYR A 97 -5.80 -0.93 4.85
N ILE A 98 -5.33 -1.11 3.62
CA ILE A 98 -3.92 -0.94 3.26
C ILE A 98 -3.73 -0.10 1.99
N ILE A 99 -2.53 0.47 1.88
CA ILE A 99 -2.00 1.05 0.64
C ILE A 99 -0.64 0.41 0.38
N VAL A 100 -0.47 -0.20 -0.80
CA VAL A 100 0.83 -0.69 -1.27
C VAL A 100 1.34 0.28 -2.33
N VAL A 101 2.58 0.67 -2.17
CA VAL A 101 3.25 1.61 -3.07
C VAL A 101 4.55 1.03 -3.58
N GLU A 102 4.92 1.40 -4.79
CA GLU A 102 6.26 1.28 -5.32
C GLU A 102 7.03 2.55 -4.99
N LYS A 103 8.05 2.42 -4.14
CA LYS A 103 8.96 3.50 -3.76
C LYS A 103 10.15 3.52 -4.71
N MET A 104 10.46 4.67 -5.28
CA MET A 104 11.67 4.83 -6.06
C MET A 104 12.89 5.07 -5.16
N GLN A 105 14.06 4.80 -5.70
CA GLN A 105 15.34 5.13 -5.09
C GLN A 105 15.45 6.64 -4.79
N GLY A 106 16.18 6.99 -3.75
CA GLY A 106 16.37 8.38 -3.31
C GLY A 106 15.29 8.95 -2.40
N LEU A 107 14.10 8.28 -2.30
CA LEU A 107 13.03 8.71 -1.40
C LEU A 107 13.17 8.04 -0.02
N LEU A 108 13.15 8.83 1.04
CA LEU A 108 13.04 8.31 2.40
C LEU A 108 11.67 7.68 2.66
N SER A 109 11.63 6.57 3.39
CA SER A 109 10.39 5.95 3.84
C SER A 109 9.67 6.79 4.90
N VAL A 110 10.43 7.26 5.89
CA VAL A 110 9.96 8.08 7.03
C VAL A 110 11.01 9.11 7.39
N ASN A 111 10.59 10.17 8.07
CA ASN A 111 11.50 11.18 8.60
C ASN A 111 12.33 10.61 9.76
N THR A 112 13.56 11.07 9.86
CA THR A 112 14.35 11.03 11.07
C THR A 112 14.24 12.37 11.81
N GLU A 113 14.51 12.40 13.10
CA GLU A 113 14.40 13.66 13.90
C GLU A 113 15.24 14.82 13.34
N ARG A 114 16.29 14.51 12.57
CA ARG A 114 17.24 15.48 12.01
C ARG A 114 16.91 15.95 10.60
N GLN A 115 16.04 15.26 9.86
CA GLN A 115 15.78 15.55 8.45
C GLN A 115 14.27 15.78 8.22
N LYS A 116 13.91 17.02 7.91
CA LYS A 116 12.54 17.42 7.51
C LYS A 116 12.31 17.26 6.00
N GLU A 117 12.85 16.22 5.40
CA GLU A 117 12.66 15.94 3.98
C GLU A 117 11.28 15.35 3.70
N ARG A 118 10.85 15.45 2.46
CA ARG A 118 9.62 14.82 2.00
C ARG A 118 9.81 13.31 1.90
N THR A 119 8.97 12.53 2.57
CA THR A 119 9.09 11.06 2.67
C THR A 119 7.88 10.37 2.04
N ALA A 120 7.97 9.06 1.80
CA ALA A 120 6.83 8.26 1.36
C ALA A 120 5.64 8.41 2.33
N TYR A 121 5.91 8.41 3.64
CA TYR A 121 4.91 8.62 4.68
C TYR A 121 4.20 9.98 4.57
N THR A 122 4.95 11.08 4.42
CA THR A 122 4.35 12.42 4.30
C THR A 122 3.55 12.58 3.02
N ILE A 123 4.06 12.06 1.91
CA ILE A 123 3.36 12.09 0.60
C ILE A 123 2.02 11.33 0.67
N LEU A 124 2.01 10.14 1.30
CA LEU A 124 0.79 9.36 1.43
C LEU A 124 -0.21 9.97 2.42
N ASN A 125 0.26 10.59 3.51
CA ASN A 125 -0.63 11.32 4.41
C ASN A 125 -1.31 12.49 3.69
N GLU A 126 -0.59 13.28 2.91
CA GLU A 126 -1.18 14.34 2.07
C GLU A 126 -2.24 13.77 1.11
N TYR A 127 -2.00 12.59 0.55
CA TYR A 127 -2.94 11.93 -0.34
C TYR A 127 -4.21 11.49 0.38
N VAL A 128 -4.12 10.77 1.49
CA VAL A 128 -5.31 10.27 2.20
C VAL A 128 -6.09 11.39 2.88
N GLN A 129 -5.44 12.46 3.32
CA GLN A 129 -6.06 13.63 3.93
C GLN A 129 -6.93 14.44 2.95
N ARG A 130 -6.75 14.26 1.65
CA ARG A 130 -7.67 14.82 0.63
C ARG A 130 -9.10 14.28 0.77
N SER A 131 -9.27 13.09 1.34
CA SER A 131 -10.58 12.48 1.61
C SER A 131 -11.13 12.83 3.00
N GLY A 132 -10.33 13.48 3.87
CA GLY A 132 -10.70 13.91 5.21
C GLY A 132 -9.47 14.12 6.07
N ARG A 133 -9.40 15.25 6.79
CA ARG A 133 -8.22 15.63 7.60
C ARG A 133 -7.85 14.60 8.68
N GLN A 134 -8.80 13.77 9.11
CA GLN A 134 -8.59 12.72 10.12
C GLN A 134 -7.93 11.46 9.52
N HIS A 135 -7.90 11.30 8.19
CA HIS A 135 -7.30 10.14 7.55
C HIS A 135 -5.80 10.26 7.59
N ARG A 136 -5.14 9.18 7.96
CA ARG A 136 -3.69 9.05 7.95
C ARG A 136 -3.29 7.63 7.62
N VAL A 137 -2.06 7.45 7.17
CA VAL A 137 -1.46 6.14 6.99
C VAL A 137 -0.58 5.80 8.19
N TYR A 138 -0.36 4.52 8.42
CA TYR A 138 0.43 3.97 9.51
C TYR A 138 1.53 3.11 8.92
N ILE A 139 2.74 3.27 9.42
CA ILE A 139 3.92 2.59 8.94
C ILE A 139 3.90 1.14 9.43
N VAL A 140 4.02 0.19 8.51
CA VAL A 140 4.12 -1.24 8.81
C VAL A 140 5.60 -1.68 8.78
N HIS A 141 6.31 -1.31 7.72
CA HIS A 141 7.74 -1.56 7.52
C HIS A 141 8.39 -0.41 6.76
N ARG A 142 9.68 -0.50 6.55
CA ARG A 142 10.43 0.53 5.82
C ARG A 142 11.39 -0.10 4.81
N LEU A 143 11.73 0.68 3.78
CA LEU A 143 12.88 0.50 2.89
C LEU A 143 13.84 1.65 3.12
N ASP A 144 15.12 1.43 2.89
CA ASP A 144 16.12 2.48 2.97
C ASP A 144 15.97 3.49 1.82
N ARG A 145 16.66 4.63 1.92
CA ARG A 145 16.59 5.70 0.92
C ARG A 145 16.87 5.17 -0.49
N ASP A 146 17.96 4.43 -0.63
CA ASP A 146 18.46 3.97 -1.91
C ASP A 146 17.92 2.60 -2.34
N THR A 147 17.04 2.01 -1.53
CA THR A 147 16.29 0.81 -1.89
C THR A 147 14.98 1.20 -2.53
N SER A 148 14.76 0.81 -3.78
CA SER A 148 13.46 0.87 -4.45
C SER A 148 12.65 -0.41 -4.21
N GLY A 149 11.34 -0.35 -4.44
CA GLY A 149 10.48 -1.52 -4.35
C GLY A 149 9.17 -1.29 -3.59
N LEU A 150 8.50 -2.39 -3.28
CA LEU A 150 7.17 -2.35 -2.68
C LEU A 150 7.21 -2.05 -1.19
N MET A 151 6.38 -1.10 -0.78
CA MET A 151 6.11 -0.78 0.61
C MET A 151 4.63 -0.81 0.89
N MET A 152 4.28 -1.27 2.10
CA MET A 152 2.90 -1.32 2.58
C MET A 152 2.71 -0.35 3.75
N PHE A 153 1.57 0.33 3.74
CA PHE A 153 1.09 1.17 4.83
C PHE A 153 -0.32 0.72 5.20
N ALA A 154 -0.62 0.71 6.49
CA ALA A 154 -1.99 0.52 6.97
C ALA A 154 -2.76 1.85 6.93
N LYS A 155 -4.09 1.79 6.86
CA LYS A 155 -4.99 2.96 6.86
C LYS A 155 -5.66 3.19 8.22
N ASP A 156 -5.46 2.28 9.15
CA ASP A 156 -5.90 2.37 10.54
C ASP A 156 -4.91 1.69 11.49
N GLU A 157 -4.99 2.02 12.77
CA GLU A 157 -4.06 1.53 13.79
C GLU A 157 -4.23 0.04 14.09
N LYS A 158 -5.46 -0.48 14.02
CA LYS A 158 -5.73 -1.91 14.24
C LYS A 158 -5.06 -2.75 13.16
N THR A 159 -5.24 -2.36 11.90
CA THR A 159 -4.59 -3.02 10.76
C THR A 159 -3.07 -2.95 10.88
N GLN A 160 -2.50 -1.79 11.29
CA GLN A 160 -1.07 -1.66 11.52
C GLN A 160 -0.56 -2.66 12.55
N ARG A 161 -1.21 -2.74 13.71
CA ARG A 161 -0.82 -3.67 14.80
C ARG A 161 -0.88 -5.10 14.31
N THR A 162 -2.00 -5.51 13.70
CA THR A 162 -2.14 -6.86 13.16
C THR A 162 -1.03 -7.23 12.19
N LEU A 163 -0.68 -6.33 11.26
CA LEU A 163 0.38 -6.57 10.29
C LEU A 163 1.77 -6.61 10.93
N ARG A 164 2.05 -5.77 11.92
CA ARG A 164 3.35 -5.74 12.60
C ARG A 164 3.54 -6.93 13.53
N ASP A 165 2.52 -7.26 14.31
CA ASP A 165 2.59 -8.33 15.31
C ASP A 165 2.71 -9.70 14.65
N ASN A 166 2.13 -9.87 13.45
CA ASN A 166 2.16 -11.11 12.69
C ASN A 166 3.01 -11.00 11.41
N TRP A 167 3.99 -10.08 11.37
CA TRP A 167 4.76 -9.79 10.15
C TRP A 167 5.44 -11.02 9.56
N HIS A 168 6.06 -11.86 10.40
CA HIS A 168 6.76 -13.06 9.97
C HIS A 168 5.83 -14.15 9.42
N ASP A 169 4.59 -14.20 9.88
CA ASP A 169 3.61 -15.20 9.46
C ASP A 169 2.87 -14.76 8.19
N ILE A 170 2.63 -13.45 8.04
CA ILE A 170 1.91 -12.86 6.91
C ILE A 170 2.81 -12.70 5.70
N VAL A 171 4.06 -12.28 5.90
CA VAL A 171 5.02 -12.03 4.83
C VAL A 171 5.89 -13.26 4.61
N THR A 172 5.42 -14.16 3.76
CA THR A 172 6.06 -15.45 3.49
C THR A 172 7.30 -15.35 2.62
N ASP A 173 7.46 -14.24 1.88
CA ASP A 173 8.60 -14.06 0.98
C ASP A 173 9.02 -12.58 0.92
N ARG A 174 10.34 -12.33 1.04
CA ARG A 174 10.95 -11.01 0.96
C ARG A 174 12.17 -11.09 0.06
N ARG A 175 11.99 -10.78 -1.21
CA ARG A 175 13.07 -10.84 -2.20
C ARG A 175 13.59 -9.45 -2.54
N TYR A 176 14.89 -9.37 -2.67
CA TYR A 176 15.61 -8.20 -3.13
C TYR A 176 16.55 -8.59 -4.26
N VAL A 177 16.71 -7.68 -5.20
CA VAL A 177 17.69 -7.80 -6.27
C VAL A 177 18.73 -6.70 -6.05
N ALA A 178 20.00 -7.08 -6.08
CA ALA A 178 21.11 -6.14 -5.96
C ALA A 178 22.14 -6.41 -7.06
N VAL A 179 22.71 -5.33 -7.59
CA VAL A 179 23.89 -5.39 -8.43
C VAL A 179 25.08 -5.12 -7.53
N VAL A 180 26.07 -6.02 -7.56
CA VAL A 180 27.29 -5.92 -6.76
C VAL A 180 28.51 -5.79 -7.67
N GLU A 181 29.56 -5.17 -7.16
CA GLU A 181 30.85 -5.09 -7.84
C GLU A 181 31.65 -6.37 -7.63
N GLY A 182 32.37 -6.81 -8.67
CA GLY A 182 33.22 -8.00 -8.63
C GLY A 182 32.47 -9.27 -9.01
N SER A 183 33.02 -10.42 -8.58
CA SER A 183 32.48 -11.75 -8.86
C SER A 183 32.24 -12.49 -7.55
N MET A 184 31.10 -13.12 -7.45
CA MET A 184 30.77 -13.96 -6.28
C MET A 184 31.38 -15.36 -6.48
N GLU A 185 31.99 -15.88 -5.44
CA GLU A 185 32.61 -17.22 -5.46
C GLU A 185 31.58 -18.36 -5.41
N LYS A 186 30.41 -18.10 -4.85
CA LYS A 186 29.33 -19.08 -4.65
C LYS A 186 28.01 -18.60 -5.26
N ASP A 187 27.28 -19.54 -5.82
CA ASP A 187 25.94 -19.27 -6.40
C ASP A 187 24.88 -18.98 -5.34
N TYR A 188 25.11 -19.40 -4.10
CA TYR A 188 24.26 -19.09 -2.96
C TYR A 188 25.09 -18.99 -1.68
N ASP A 189 24.65 -18.17 -0.76
CA ASP A 189 25.25 -18.06 0.57
C ASP A 189 24.23 -17.58 1.60
N THR A 190 24.58 -17.74 2.87
CA THR A 190 23.80 -17.24 4.01
C THR A 190 24.66 -16.33 4.84
N VAL A 191 24.29 -15.05 4.92
CA VAL A 191 24.97 -14.09 5.78
C VAL A 191 24.19 -13.96 7.08
N VAL A 192 24.89 -14.19 8.19
CA VAL A 192 24.36 -14.00 9.54
C VAL A 192 25.11 -12.84 10.18
N SER A 193 24.37 -11.88 10.71
CA SER A 193 24.93 -10.74 11.43
C SER A 193 24.11 -10.41 12.67
N TRP A 194 24.71 -9.72 13.62
CA TRP A 194 24.05 -9.20 14.81
C TRP A 194 24.01 -7.68 14.70
N LEU A 195 22.81 -7.11 14.90
CA LEU A 195 22.56 -5.68 14.78
C LEU A 195 22.40 -5.09 16.19
N THR A 196 23.23 -4.14 16.53
CA THR A 196 23.20 -3.45 17.81
C THR A 196 22.92 -1.98 17.64
N ASP A 197 21.93 -1.47 18.36
CA ASP A 197 21.51 -0.05 18.39
C ASP A 197 21.95 0.60 19.71
N LYS A 198 23.26 0.54 20.01
CA LYS A 198 23.83 1.09 21.26
C LYS A 198 24.23 2.57 21.16
N THR A 199 24.26 3.13 19.95
CA THR A 199 24.72 4.49 19.68
C THR A 199 23.86 5.15 18.60
N LEU A 200 24.25 6.34 18.17
CA LEU A 200 23.62 7.07 17.07
C LEU A 200 23.63 6.33 15.71
N TYR A 201 24.30 5.18 15.64
CA TYR A 201 24.43 4.34 14.45
C TYR A 201 24.13 2.89 14.77
N VAL A 202 23.41 2.20 13.87
CA VAL A 202 23.27 0.75 13.92
C VAL A 202 24.61 0.15 13.48
N SER A 203 25.23 -0.66 14.35
CA SER A 203 26.42 -1.44 14.01
C SER A 203 26.06 -2.89 13.75
N SER A 204 26.78 -3.55 12.85
CA SER A 204 26.64 -4.98 12.60
C SER A 204 27.96 -5.70 12.93
N SER A 205 27.85 -6.88 13.56
CA SER A 205 29.00 -7.77 13.79
C SER A 205 28.72 -9.13 13.16
N GLY A 206 29.79 -9.85 12.81
CA GLY A 206 29.70 -11.23 12.31
C GLY A 206 29.61 -12.27 13.42
N TYR A 207 29.63 -11.86 14.69
CA TYR A 207 29.52 -12.72 15.87
C TYR A 207 28.47 -12.21 16.83
N ASP A 208 27.97 -13.06 17.70
CA ASP A 208 26.97 -12.71 18.71
C ASP A 208 27.54 -11.74 19.74
N ASP A 209 27.18 -10.47 19.62
CA ASP A 209 27.59 -9.39 20.54
C ASP A 209 26.44 -8.96 21.47
N GLY A 210 25.37 -9.77 21.53
CA GLY A 210 24.16 -9.49 22.28
C GLY A 210 23.15 -8.59 21.52
N GLY A 211 23.39 -8.31 20.23
CA GLY A 211 22.47 -7.62 19.35
C GLY A 211 21.37 -8.54 18.79
N SER A 212 20.45 -7.95 18.03
CA SER A 212 19.43 -8.72 17.33
C SER A 212 20.02 -9.46 16.13
N LYS A 213 19.83 -10.78 16.09
CA LYS A 213 20.30 -11.63 14.99
C LYS A 213 19.55 -11.30 13.70
N SER A 214 20.31 -11.04 12.63
CA SER A 214 19.80 -10.88 11.27
C SER A 214 20.37 -11.96 10.36
N VAL A 215 19.52 -12.55 9.51
CA VAL A 215 19.94 -13.59 8.56
C VAL A 215 19.49 -13.16 7.16
N SER A 216 20.43 -13.17 6.23
CA SER A 216 20.17 -12.89 4.82
C SER A 216 20.59 -14.06 3.95
N TYR A 217 19.72 -14.46 3.03
CA TYR A 217 19.97 -15.50 2.05
C TYR A 217 20.22 -14.87 0.69
N THR A 218 21.30 -15.27 0.02
CA THR A 218 21.66 -14.77 -1.31
C THR A 218 21.64 -15.90 -2.31
N HIS A 219 21.06 -15.67 -3.49
CA HIS A 219 21.07 -16.58 -4.63
C HIS A 219 21.55 -15.82 -5.85
N LEU A 220 22.51 -16.37 -6.59
CA LEU A 220 22.86 -15.91 -7.93
C LEU A 220 21.87 -16.48 -8.92
N THR A 221 21.24 -15.63 -9.71
CA THR A 221 20.46 -16.03 -10.89
C THR A 221 21.29 -15.76 -12.13
N LEU A 222 21.71 -16.80 -12.84
CA LEU A 222 22.43 -16.71 -14.12
C LEU A 222 21.47 -16.84 -15.30
N PRO A 223 21.76 -16.17 -16.40
CA PRO A 223 22.26 -14.80 -16.56
C PRO A 223 21.07 -13.86 -16.65
N THR A 224 20.69 -13.26 -15.57
CA THR A 224 19.72 -12.19 -15.66
C THR A 224 20.46 -10.90 -15.95
N ILE A 225 20.50 -10.51 -17.20
CA ILE A 225 20.75 -9.13 -17.54
C ILE A 225 19.57 -8.34 -16.97
N LEU A 226 19.72 -7.83 -15.79
CA LEU A 226 18.80 -6.83 -15.27
C LEU A 226 19.18 -5.52 -15.96
N LEU A 227 18.44 -5.19 -16.99
CA LEU A 227 18.38 -3.82 -17.47
C LEU A 227 17.70 -2.99 -16.38
N VAL A 228 18.49 -2.18 -15.72
CA VAL A 228 18.06 -1.16 -14.77
C VAL A 228 17.42 0.00 -15.52
#